data_fdb2c1c493e32f2c834642170a9bffde
#
_entry.id   fdb2c1c493e32f2c834642170a9bffde
#
_cell.length_a   1.000
_cell.length_b   1.000
_cell.length_c   1.000
_cell.angle_alpha   90.00
_cell.angle_beta   90.00
_cell.angle_gamma   90.00
#
_symmetry.space_group_name_H-M   'P 1'
#
loop_
_entity.id
_entity.type
_entity.pdbx_description
1 polymer ?
#
loop_
_entity_poly.entity_id
_entity_poly.type
_entity_poly.pdbx_seq_one_letter_code
_entity_poly.pdbx_strand_id
1 'polypeptide(L)'
;MKKKKTLGTRIIIAVMAVLAYGILSAGITGTVCLVQQSNSDMKNSMSERVSSASNLLSSTIQHYVSMIATLDGTTAQVNDIIASDSNIVEINTHAEGSAGVTTNSDGYIVVTGTYPKGTASITTSTAWLG
;
A
#
# COMPACT_ATOMS: atom_id res chain seq x y z
N MET A 1 -63.62 -0.62 24.80
CA MET A 1 -64.16 0.06 23.64
C MET A 1 -63.06 0.58 22.76
N LYS A 2 -62.98 0.13 21.51
CA LYS A 2 -62.03 0.72 20.57
C LYS A 2 -62.53 2.11 20.17
N LYS A 3 -61.81 3.16 20.53
CA LYS A 3 -62.13 4.49 20.02
C LYS A 3 -61.94 4.50 18.50
N LYS A 4 -62.96 4.87 17.77
CA LYS A 4 -62.81 5.13 16.33
C LYS A 4 -61.93 6.33 16.16
N LYS A 5 -60.81 6.15 15.46
CA LYS A 5 -59.93 7.26 15.09
C LYS A 5 -60.70 8.19 14.15
N THR A 6 -60.65 9.48 14.40
CA THR A 6 -61.25 10.49 13.54
C THR A 6 -60.54 10.51 12.18
N LEU A 7 -61.23 10.98 11.15
CA LEU A 7 -60.65 11.09 9.81
C LEU A 7 -59.39 11.97 9.83
N GLY A 8 -59.37 13.03 10.59
CA GLY A 8 -58.19 13.89 10.76
C GLY A 8 -56.99 13.15 11.36
N THR A 9 -57.23 12.30 12.36
CA THR A 9 -56.18 11.48 12.96
C THR A 9 -55.59 10.47 11.96
N ARG A 10 -56.45 9.85 11.14
CA ARG A 10 -56.01 8.91 10.09
C ARG A 10 -55.17 9.60 9.04
N ILE A 11 -55.55 10.82 8.63
CA ILE A 11 -54.81 11.62 7.67
C ILE A 11 -53.45 12.00 8.24
N ILE A 12 -53.39 12.44 9.49
CA ILE A 12 -52.14 12.78 10.16
C ILE A 12 -51.20 11.57 10.23
N ILE A 13 -51.69 10.42 10.61
CA ILE A 13 -50.91 9.20 10.68
C ILE A 13 -50.37 8.81 9.28
N ALA A 14 -51.20 8.89 8.24
CA ALA A 14 -50.79 8.60 6.88
C ALA A 14 -49.71 9.59 6.40
N VAL A 15 -49.88 10.87 6.64
CA VAL A 15 -48.89 11.90 6.28
C VAL A 15 -47.57 11.68 7.02
N MET A 16 -47.63 11.39 8.32
CA MET A 16 -46.44 11.11 9.12
C MET A 16 -45.70 9.86 8.63
N ALA A 17 -46.44 8.80 8.25
CA ALA A 17 -45.85 7.60 7.70
C ALA A 17 -45.14 7.85 6.35
N VAL A 18 -45.75 8.64 5.48
CA VAL A 18 -45.15 9.03 4.19
C VAL A 18 -43.91 9.88 4.38
N LEU A 19 -43.96 10.85 5.29
CA LEU A 19 -42.81 11.70 5.61
C LEU A 19 -41.66 10.87 6.21
N ALA A 20 -41.95 9.99 7.16
CA ALA A 20 -40.95 9.13 7.76
C ALA A 20 -40.30 8.21 6.69
N TYR A 21 -41.09 7.63 5.81
CA TYR A 21 -40.59 6.82 4.70
C TYR A 21 -39.71 7.63 3.75
N GLY A 22 -40.15 8.83 3.38
CA GLY A 22 -39.37 9.72 2.52
C GLY A 22 -38.03 10.14 3.15
N ILE A 23 -37.99 10.45 4.42
CA ILE A 23 -36.76 10.80 5.13
C ILE A 23 -35.81 9.60 5.21
N LEU A 24 -36.31 8.42 5.56
CA LEU A 24 -35.51 7.22 5.62
C LEU A 24 -34.95 6.85 4.23
N SER A 25 -35.78 6.90 3.20
CA SER A 25 -35.37 6.62 1.82
C SER A 25 -34.29 7.59 1.34
N ALA A 26 -34.48 8.89 1.55
CA ALA A 26 -33.49 9.91 1.18
C ALA A 26 -32.19 9.76 1.98
N GLY A 27 -32.28 9.46 3.27
CA GLY A 27 -31.12 9.24 4.14
C GLY A 27 -30.30 8.01 3.68
N ILE A 28 -30.94 6.90 3.39
CA ILE A 28 -30.27 5.70 2.92
C ILE A 28 -29.60 5.95 1.56
N THR A 29 -30.33 6.54 0.61
CA THR A 29 -29.78 6.84 -0.72
C THR A 29 -28.58 7.80 -0.63
N GLY A 30 -28.70 8.86 0.15
CA GLY A 30 -27.62 9.82 0.36
C GLY A 30 -26.37 9.16 0.98
N THR A 31 -26.55 8.32 1.99
CA THR A 31 -25.46 7.59 2.64
C THR A 31 -24.79 6.63 1.67
N VAL A 32 -25.55 5.89 0.88
CA VAL A 32 -24.98 4.96 -0.13
C VAL A 32 -24.18 5.72 -1.18
N CYS A 33 -24.69 6.85 -1.68
CA CYS A 33 -23.95 7.68 -2.64
C CYS A 33 -22.63 8.21 -2.06
N LEU A 34 -22.64 8.70 -0.82
CA LEU A 34 -21.43 9.18 -0.15
C LEU A 34 -20.41 8.06 0.07
N VAL A 35 -20.84 6.88 0.47
CA VAL A 35 -19.96 5.72 0.66
C VAL A 35 -19.36 5.28 -0.67
N GLN A 36 -20.15 5.21 -1.74
CA GLN A 36 -19.65 4.85 -3.06
C GLN A 36 -18.63 5.86 -3.58
N GLN A 37 -18.90 7.14 -3.44
CA GLN A 37 -17.97 8.19 -3.85
C GLN A 37 -16.67 8.14 -3.03
N SER A 38 -16.77 8.00 -1.72
CA SER A 38 -15.61 7.87 -0.83
C SER A 38 -14.78 6.64 -1.18
N ASN A 39 -15.40 5.49 -1.46
CA ASN A 39 -14.70 4.28 -1.88
C ASN A 39 -14.01 4.46 -3.23
N SER A 40 -14.65 5.12 -4.19
CA SER A 40 -14.06 5.40 -5.50
C SER A 40 -12.85 6.32 -5.38
N ASP A 41 -12.95 7.40 -4.62
CA ASP A 41 -11.86 8.32 -4.36
C ASP A 41 -10.70 7.63 -3.63
N MET A 42 -11.01 6.78 -2.66
CA MET A 42 -10.02 5.99 -1.92
C MET A 42 -9.31 5.00 -2.84
N LYS A 43 -10.04 4.29 -3.71
CA LYS A 43 -9.46 3.37 -4.69
C LYS A 43 -8.52 4.08 -5.65
N ASN A 44 -8.92 5.23 -6.18
CA ASN A 44 -8.10 6.02 -7.08
C ASN A 44 -6.83 6.53 -6.39
N SER A 45 -6.95 7.06 -5.18
CA SER A 45 -5.82 7.52 -4.38
C SER A 45 -4.87 6.37 -4.02
N MET A 46 -5.39 5.21 -3.63
CA MET A 46 -4.59 4.03 -3.35
C MET A 46 -3.91 3.50 -4.61
N SER A 47 -4.60 3.47 -5.74
CA SER A 47 -4.04 3.05 -7.03
C SER A 47 -2.87 3.94 -7.44
N GLU A 48 -3.00 5.25 -7.31
CA GLU A 48 -1.92 6.19 -7.59
C GLU A 48 -0.73 5.99 -6.65
N ARG A 49 -0.98 5.82 -5.36
CA ARG A 49 0.07 5.56 -4.36
C ARG A 49 0.77 4.23 -4.61
N VAL A 50 0.02 3.18 -4.89
CA VAL A 50 0.57 1.86 -5.21
C VAL A 50 1.40 1.91 -6.48
N SER A 51 0.93 2.60 -7.51
CA SER A 51 1.66 2.78 -8.77
C SER A 51 2.97 3.55 -8.55
N SER A 52 2.93 4.64 -7.81
CA SER A 52 4.12 5.43 -7.46
C SER A 52 5.11 4.63 -6.61
N ALA A 53 4.62 3.91 -5.59
CA ALA A 53 5.44 3.06 -4.75
C ALA A 53 6.04 1.90 -5.54
N SER A 54 5.27 1.28 -6.44
CA SER A 54 5.74 0.21 -7.32
C SER A 54 6.83 0.69 -8.26
N ASN A 55 6.68 1.87 -8.86
CA ASN A 55 7.69 2.46 -9.73
C ASN A 55 8.96 2.79 -8.96
N LEU A 56 8.84 3.38 -7.77
CA LEU A 56 9.98 3.67 -6.91
C LEU A 56 10.69 2.38 -6.48
N LEU A 57 9.94 1.38 -6.05
CA LEU A 57 10.47 0.09 -5.65
C LEU A 57 11.20 -0.59 -6.80
N SER A 58 10.59 -0.65 -7.98
CA SER A 58 11.19 -1.25 -9.18
C SER A 58 12.49 -0.54 -9.58
N SER A 59 12.49 0.79 -9.61
CA SER A 59 13.65 1.62 -9.90
C SER A 59 14.77 1.39 -8.89
N THR A 60 14.44 1.34 -7.61
CA THR A 60 15.40 1.11 -6.53
C THR A 60 15.98 -0.30 -6.58
N ILE A 61 15.14 -1.31 -6.83
CA ILE A 61 15.59 -2.69 -7.00
C ILE A 61 16.55 -2.80 -8.18
N GLN A 62 16.23 -2.20 -9.32
CA GLN A 62 17.10 -2.19 -10.49
C GLN A 62 18.43 -1.50 -10.19
N HIS A 63 18.42 -0.42 -9.44
CA HIS A 63 19.62 0.26 -9.01
C HIS A 63 20.52 -0.66 -8.17
N TYR A 64 19.95 -1.35 -7.19
CA TYR A 64 20.71 -2.28 -6.35
C TYR A 64 21.16 -3.52 -7.12
N VAL A 65 20.35 -4.05 -8.01
CA VAL A 65 20.76 -5.17 -8.90
C VAL A 65 21.94 -4.76 -9.77
N SER A 66 21.90 -3.59 -10.36
CA SER A 66 23.01 -3.03 -11.16
C SER A 66 24.26 -2.83 -10.31
N MET A 67 24.10 -2.34 -9.08
CA MET A 67 25.19 -2.18 -8.13
C MET A 67 25.82 -3.53 -7.77
N ILE A 68 25.03 -4.56 -7.53
CA ILE A 68 25.50 -5.91 -7.27
C ILE A 68 26.28 -6.45 -8.47
N ALA A 69 25.77 -6.25 -9.69
CA ALA A 69 26.43 -6.72 -10.90
C ALA A 69 27.82 -6.13 -11.12
N THR A 70 28.09 -4.95 -10.53
CA THR A 70 29.40 -4.28 -10.62
C THR A 70 30.33 -4.61 -9.47
N LEU A 71 29.93 -5.45 -8.51
CA LEU A 71 30.79 -5.84 -7.39
C LEU A 71 32.00 -6.63 -7.86
N ASP A 72 33.14 -6.32 -7.28
CA ASP A 72 34.39 -7.05 -7.49
C ASP A 72 34.68 -8.07 -6.38
N GLY A 73 33.85 -8.07 -5.34
CA GLY A 73 33.97 -8.95 -4.19
C GLY A 73 34.96 -8.50 -3.12
N THR A 74 35.50 -7.30 -3.25
CA THR A 74 36.42 -6.76 -2.24
C THR A 74 35.66 -6.11 -1.07
N THR A 75 36.19 -6.26 0.14
CA THR A 75 35.61 -5.64 1.33
C THR A 75 35.67 -4.12 1.24
N ALA A 76 36.71 -3.55 0.64
CA ALA A 76 36.85 -2.11 0.45
C ALA A 76 35.72 -1.54 -0.39
N GLN A 77 35.36 -2.18 -1.51
CA GLN A 77 34.24 -1.74 -2.34
C GLN A 77 32.91 -1.83 -1.59
N VAL A 78 32.67 -2.93 -0.88
CA VAL A 78 31.44 -3.11 -0.08
C VAL A 78 31.31 -2.03 0.97
N ASN A 79 32.39 -1.70 1.69
CA ASN A 79 32.39 -0.63 2.69
C ASN A 79 32.14 0.74 2.07
N ASP A 80 32.74 1.02 0.91
CA ASP A 80 32.51 2.27 0.18
C ASP A 80 31.04 2.44 -0.23
N ILE A 81 30.42 1.37 -0.70
CA ILE A 81 29.01 1.35 -1.08
C ILE A 81 28.12 1.60 0.13
N ILE A 82 28.37 0.92 1.23
CA ILE A 82 27.62 1.13 2.49
C ILE A 82 27.76 2.55 2.99
N ALA A 83 28.96 3.13 2.91
CA ALA A 83 29.22 4.50 3.31
C ALA A 83 28.54 5.53 2.39
N SER A 84 28.36 5.20 1.12
CA SER A 84 27.77 6.12 0.13
C SER A 84 26.23 6.14 0.13
N ASP A 85 25.59 5.10 0.65
CA ASP A 85 24.13 4.95 0.66
C ASP A 85 23.65 4.66 2.08
N SER A 86 23.04 5.65 2.72
CA SER A 86 22.55 5.55 4.09
C SER A 86 21.36 4.56 4.25
N ASN A 87 20.72 4.17 3.16
CA ASN A 87 19.62 3.20 3.19
C ASN A 87 20.12 1.76 3.26
N ILE A 88 21.35 1.51 2.84
CA ILE A 88 21.95 0.19 2.90
C ILE A 88 22.35 -0.12 4.34
N VAL A 89 21.80 -1.22 4.86
CA VAL A 89 22.09 -1.72 6.21
C VAL A 89 23.25 -2.70 6.17
N GLU A 90 23.25 -3.59 5.18
CA GLU A 90 24.20 -4.69 5.07
C GLU A 90 24.35 -5.14 3.64
N ILE A 91 25.53 -5.61 3.27
CA ILE A 91 25.80 -6.30 2.00
C ILE A 91 26.48 -7.63 2.34
N ASN A 92 25.86 -8.71 1.91
CA ASN A 92 26.39 -10.07 2.08
C ASN A 92 26.69 -10.69 0.73
N THR A 93 27.79 -11.41 0.65
CA THR A 93 28.17 -12.18 -0.53
C THR A 93 28.03 -13.67 -0.25
N HIS A 94 27.58 -14.40 -1.25
CA HIS A 94 27.36 -15.84 -1.18
C HIS A 94 28.01 -16.53 -2.38
N ALA A 95 28.48 -17.74 -2.20
CA ALA A 95 29.04 -18.52 -3.29
C ALA A 95 27.97 -18.95 -4.30
N GLU A 96 26.77 -19.26 -3.80
CA GLU A 96 25.62 -19.66 -4.60
C GLU A 96 24.35 -19.03 -4.02
N GLY A 97 23.38 -18.76 -4.88
CA GLY A 97 22.10 -18.22 -4.47
C GLY A 97 21.23 -17.87 -5.66
N SER A 98 19.96 -17.56 -5.39
CA SER A 98 18.99 -17.16 -6.41
C SER A 98 18.76 -15.66 -6.34
N ALA A 99 18.72 -15.02 -7.51
CA ALA A 99 18.32 -13.63 -7.61
C ALA A 99 16.85 -13.47 -7.17
N GLY A 100 16.55 -12.38 -6.50
CA GLY A 100 15.19 -12.10 -6.05
C GLY A 100 15.13 -10.95 -5.04
N VAL A 101 13.93 -10.68 -4.60
CA VAL A 101 13.65 -9.67 -3.58
C VAL A 101 12.82 -10.31 -2.50
N THR A 102 13.27 -10.17 -1.27
CA THR A 102 12.57 -10.68 -0.09
C THR A 102 12.56 -9.63 1.02
N THR A 103 11.87 -9.93 2.09
CA THR A 103 11.93 -9.15 3.32
C THR A 103 12.53 -10.03 4.42
N ASN A 104 13.34 -9.42 5.30
CA ASN A 104 13.88 -10.13 6.45
C ASN A 104 12.94 -10.00 7.67
N SER A 105 13.34 -10.62 8.78
CA SER A 105 12.57 -10.59 10.05
C SER A 105 12.41 -9.20 10.64
N ASP A 106 13.31 -8.26 10.31
CA ASP A 106 13.26 -6.86 10.76
C ASP A 106 12.40 -5.97 9.86
N GLY A 107 11.82 -6.53 8.79
CA GLY A 107 11.02 -5.79 7.83
C GLY A 107 11.83 -5.02 6.79
N TYR A 108 13.13 -5.22 6.71
CA TYR A 108 13.98 -4.63 5.68
C TYR A 108 13.85 -5.40 4.36
N ILE A 109 14.09 -4.70 3.26
CA ILE A 109 14.08 -5.30 1.92
C ILE A 109 15.47 -5.86 1.61
N VAL A 110 15.52 -7.10 1.16
CA VAL A 110 16.75 -7.78 0.75
C VAL A 110 16.71 -8.00 -0.76
N VAL A 111 17.61 -7.35 -1.49
CA VAL A 111 17.76 -7.49 -2.93
C VAL A 111 18.95 -8.41 -3.18
N THR A 112 18.69 -9.52 -3.83
CA THR A 112 19.72 -10.50 -4.18
C THR A 112 19.94 -10.50 -5.69
N GLY A 113 21.19 -10.44 -6.09
CA GLY A 113 21.57 -10.46 -7.49
C GLY A 113 22.86 -11.24 -7.70
N THR A 114 23.24 -11.43 -8.94
CA THR A 114 24.45 -12.14 -9.33
C THR A 114 25.55 -11.16 -9.74
N TYR A 115 26.78 -11.50 -9.43
CA TYR A 115 27.98 -10.81 -9.88
C TYR A 115 29.04 -11.84 -10.32
N PRO A 116 30.15 -11.43 -10.94
CA PRO A 116 31.09 -12.40 -11.54
C PRO A 116 31.63 -13.50 -10.62
N LYS A 117 31.68 -13.23 -9.31
CA LYS A 117 32.20 -14.19 -8.32
C LYS A 117 31.14 -14.95 -7.55
N GLY A 118 29.83 -14.73 -7.84
CA GLY A 118 28.75 -15.42 -7.12
C GLY A 118 27.48 -14.62 -7.01
N THR A 119 26.90 -14.61 -5.83
CA THR A 119 25.65 -13.92 -5.50
C THR A 119 25.87 -12.98 -4.34
N ALA A 120 25.27 -11.81 -4.39
CA ALA A 120 25.33 -10.83 -3.31
C ALA A 120 23.91 -10.37 -2.94
N SER A 121 23.70 -10.07 -1.67
CA SER A 121 22.46 -9.55 -1.15
C SER A 121 22.69 -8.19 -0.51
N ILE A 122 21.89 -7.20 -0.88
CA ILE A 122 21.86 -5.87 -0.27
C ILE A 122 20.63 -5.79 0.59
N THR A 123 20.81 -5.59 1.89
CA THR A 123 19.72 -5.33 2.84
C THR A 123 19.55 -3.82 2.98
N THR A 124 18.37 -3.31 2.65
CA THR A 124 18.08 -1.89 2.72
C THR A 124 16.97 -1.61 3.71
N SER A 125 17.06 -0.46 4.38
CA SER A 125 15.96 0.04 5.19
C SER A 125 14.80 0.45 4.28
N THR A 126 13.59 0.54 4.84
CA THR A 126 12.40 0.96 4.10
C THR A 126 12.15 2.47 4.17
N ALA A 127 13.08 3.23 4.72
CA ALA A 127 12.94 4.68 4.90
C ALA A 127 12.71 5.42 3.57
N TRP A 128 13.27 4.92 2.46
CA TRP A 128 13.09 5.49 1.13
C TRP A 128 11.71 5.25 0.51
N LEU A 129 10.89 4.38 1.11
CA LEU A 129 9.49 4.18 0.72
C LEU A 129 8.55 5.26 1.26
N GLY A 130 9.04 6.12 2.12
CA GLY A 130 8.29 7.21 2.71
C GLY A 130 7.74 6.90 4.07
#